data_b68feb0270396a56e4a582faea5067e1
#
_entry.id   b68feb0270396a56e4a582faea5067e1
#
_cell.length_a   1.000
_cell.length_b   1.000
_cell.length_c   1.000
_cell.angle_alpha   90.00
_cell.angle_beta   90.00
_cell.angle_gamma   90.00
#
_symmetry.space_group_name_H-M   'P 1'
#
loop_
_entity.id
_entity.type
_entity.pdbx_description
1 polymer ?
#
loop_
_entity_poly.entity_id
_entity_poly.type
_entity_poly.pdbx_seq_one_letter_code
_entity_poly.pdbx_strand_id
1 'polypeptide(L)'
;GFTIKMANFYHELMKKERNSGLWSDEFIDWAHNNGFLAESAVAYNLTEENKDDYLSDYDYLKIWPLNSWERIWINDKLTLKYMLFGTQLDKYMPEYYYYTDSSRGLIPLVDNEDKGNGLADFVDCLKKHRYFACKPCNGSGSQGFFKLSYTGSEFFINEKKVNEKGIEEFLVEHPNFV
;
A
#
# COMPACT_ATOMS: atom_id res chain seq x y z
N GLY A 1 -6.69 6.35 -23.78
CA GLY A 1 -5.48 6.80 -24.43
C GLY A 1 -4.79 7.94 -23.69
N PHE A 2 -3.56 8.23 -24.07
CA PHE A 2 -2.74 9.29 -23.47
C PHE A 2 -3.42 10.66 -23.60
N THR A 3 -3.62 11.35 -22.49
CA THR A 3 -4.31 12.63 -22.44
C THR A 3 -3.35 13.75 -22.05
N ILE A 4 -3.71 15.02 -22.36
CA ILE A 4 -2.96 16.21 -21.90
C ILE A 4 -2.75 16.16 -20.38
N LYS A 5 -3.75 15.69 -19.64
CA LYS A 5 -3.65 15.56 -18.18
C LYS A 5 -2.53 14.60 -17.77
N MET A 6 -2.38 13.47 -18.49
CA MET A 6 -1.32 12.49 -18.19
C MET A 6 0.06 13.00 -18.60
N ALA A 7 0.16 13.70 -19.73
CA ALA A 7 1.39 14.37 -20.12
C ALA A 7 1.83 15.40 -19.07
N ASN A 8 0.91 16.25 -18.63
CA ASN A 8 1.20 17.24 -17.58
C ASN A 8 1.63 16.56 -16.26
N PHE A 9 0.95 15.49 -15.88
CA PHE A 9 1.32 14.72 -14.69
C PHE A 9 2.75 14.17 -14.79
N TYR A 10 3.12 13.57 -15.93
CA TYR A 10 4.48 13.09 -16.16
C TYR A 10 5.52 14.21 -16.09
N HIS A 11 5.24 15.34 -16.73
CA HIS A 11 6.11 16.51 -16.66
C HIS A 11 6.29 17.07 -15.24
N GLU A 12 5.25 17.06 -14.44
CA GLU A 12 5.37 17.49 -13.04
C GLU A 12 6.23 16.52 -12.21
N LEU A 13 6.14 15.22 -12.46
CA LEU A 13 7.03 14.24 -11.84
C LEU A 13 8.50 14.48 -12.25
N MET A 14 8.79 14.68 -13.54
CA MET A 14 10.13 15.00 -14.03
C MET A 14 10.70 16.26 -13.36
N LYS A 15 9.91 17.33 -13.25
CA LYS A 15 10.32 18.55 -12.54
C LYS A 15 10.62 18.28 -11.06
N LYS A 16 9.77 17.48 -10.40
CA LYS A 16 9.95 17.13 -9.00
C LYS A 16 11.26 16.38 -8.77
N GLU A 17 11.60 15.45 -9.66
CA GLU A 17 12.88 14.74 -9.61
C GLU A 17 14.08 15.67 -9.73
N ARG A 18 14.06 16.59 -10.73
CA ARG A 18 15.13 17.59 -10.88
C ARG A 18 15.32 18.45 -9.64
N ASN A 19 14.25 18.83 -8.99
CA ASN A 19 14.28 19.68 -7.80
C ASN A 19 14.62 18.91 -6.52
N SER A 20 14.67 17.59 -6.57
CA SER A 20 14.90 16.75 -5.39
C SER A 20 16.37 16.76 -4.93
N GLY A 21 17.29 16.95 -5.84
CA GLY A 21 18.74 16.84 -5.59
C GLY A 21 19.21 15.41 -5.24
N LEU A 22 18.40 14.39 -5.48
CA LEU A 22 18.71 12.99 -5.13
C LEU A 22 19.65 12.33 -6.14
N TRP A 23 19.64 12.79 -7.40
CA TRP A 23 20.42 12.22 -8.50
C TRP A 23 21.14 13.32 -9.28
N SER A 24 22.21 12.94 -9.99
CA SER A 24 22.90 13.91 -10.85
C SER A 24 22.05 14.31 -12.06
N ASP A 25 22.26 15.50 -12.59
CA ASP A 25 21.54 16.00 -13.77
C ASP A 25 21.76 15.08 -14.97
N GLU A 26 22.95 14.53 -15.15
CA GLU A 26 23.28 13.63 -16.25
C GLU A 26 22.47 12.32 -16.16
N PHE A 27 22.29 11.77 -14.94
CA PHE A 27 21.50 10.57 -14.74
C PHE A 27 20.00 10.84 -14.97
N ILE A 28 19.49 11.96 -14.46
CA ILE A 28 18.12 12.40 -14.67
C ILE A 28 17.86 12.58 -16.18
N ASP A 29 18.76 13.26 -16.91
CA ASP A 29 18.64 13.47 -18.34
C ASP A 29 18.65 12.14 -19.10
N TRP A 30 19.52 11.22 -18.74
CA TRP A 30 19.55 9.89 -19.32
C TRP A 30 18.23 9.14 -19.12
N ALA A 31 17.72 9.09 -17.90
CA ALA A 31 16.47 8.41 -17.57
C ALA A 31 15.29 9.02 -18.33
N HIS A 32 15.14 10.35 -18.26
CA HIS A 32 14.04 11.06 -18.91
C HIS A 32 14.08 10.94 -20.44
N ASN A 33 15.26 10.97 -21.07
CA ASN A 33 15.41 10.78 -22.51
C ASN A 33 15.03 9.37 -22.97
N ASN A 34 15.11 8.38 -22.08
CA ASN A 34 14.66 7.01 -22.32
C ASN A 34 13.21 6.75 -21.86
N GLY A 35 12.49 7.80 -21.43
CA GLY A 35 11.08 7.72 -21.04
C GLY A 35 10.85 7.20 -19.61
N PHE A 36 11.89 7.05 -18.81
CA PHE A 36 11.80 6.63 -17.41
C PHE A 36 11.90 7.82 -16.46
N LEU A 37 11.27 7.71 -15.30
CA LEU A 37 11.60 8.53 -14.15
C LEU A 37 12.92 8.04 -13.55
N ALA A 38 13.71 8.93 -12.97
CA ALA A 38 14.98 8.57 -12.33
C ALA A 38 14.78 7.56 -11.17
N GLU A 39 13.68 7.72 -10.41
CA GLU A 39 13.29 6.77 -9.37
C GLU A 39 13.05 5.36 -9.92
N SER A 40 12.34 5.25 -11.04
CA SER A 40 12.08 3.96 -11.71
C SER A 40 13.38 3.36 -12.26
N ALA A 41 14.23 4.19 -12.87
CA ALA A 41 15.51 3.76 -13.41
C ALA A 41 16.41 3.15 -12.33
N VAL A 42 16.47 3.76 -11.15
CA VAL A 42 17.19 3.21 -9.99
C VAL A 42 16.54 1.93 -9.48
N ALA A 43 15.22 1.94 -9.30
CA ALA A 43 14.49 0.81 -8.73
C ALA A 43 14.65 -0.48 -9.57
N TYR A 44 14.73 -0.34 -10.88
CA TYR A 44 14.90 -1.46 -11.82
C TYR A 44 16.37 -1.71 -12.20
N ASN A 45 17.30 -0.93 -11.64
CA ASN A 45 18.73 -0.99 -11.98
C ASN A 45 18.95 -0.92 -13.51
N LEU A 46 18.33 0.10 -14.14
CA LEU A 46 18.39 0.26 -15.59
C LEU A 46 19.77 0.72 -16.06
N THR A 47 20.16 0.17 -17.20
CA THR A 47 21.40 0.51 -17.94
C THR A 47 21.09 0.63 -19.43
N GLU A 48 22.08 1.04 -20.24
CA GLU A 48 21.94 1.04 -21.69
C GLU A 48 21.65 -0.35 -22.28
N GLU A 49 22.12 -1.42 -21.61
CA GLU A 49 21.98 -2.79 -22.11
C GLU A 49 20.60 -3.38 -21.81
N ASN A 50 19.93 -2.94 -20.72
CA ASN A 50 18.69 -3.59 -20.26
C ASN A 50 17.44 -2.70 -20.31
N LYS A 51 17.58 -1.41 -20.58
CA LYS A 51 16.43 -0.47 -20.57
C LYS A 51 15.30 -0.86 -21.50
N ASP A 52 15.62 -1.50 -22.62
CA ASP A 52 14.64 -1.91 -23.65
C ASP A 52 13.84 -3.17 -23.23
N ASP A 53 14.26 -3.86 -22.16
CA ASP A 53 13.53 -4.98 -21.57
C ASP A 53 12.38 -4.51 -20.66
N TYR A 54 12.28 -3.21 -20.38
CA TYR A 54 11.30 -2.61 -19.49
C TYR A 54 10.34 -1.68 -20.19
N LEU A 55 9.09 -1.67 -19.77
CA LEU A 55 8.11 -0.67 -20.18
C LEU A 55 8.43 0.66 -19.50
N SER A 56 8.71 1.70 -20.29
CA SER A 56 8.98 3.02 -19.72
C SER A 56 7.77 3.63 -19.00
N ASP A 57 8.02 4.51 -18.02
CA ASP A 57 6.94 5.25 -17.34
C ASP A 57 6.08 6.04 -18.32
N TYR A 58 6.72 6.63 -19.33
CA TYR A 58 6.02 7.38 -20.39
C TYR A 58 5.11 6.48 -21.22
N ASP A 59 5.57 5.30 -21.64
CA ASP A 59 4.76 4.34 -22.40
C ASP A 59 3.68 3.69 -21.56
N TYR A 60 3.95 3.42 -20.28
CA TYR A 60 2.94 2.98 -19.34
C TYR A 60 1.77 3.97 -19.25
N LEU A 61 2.05 5.26 -19.18
CA LEU A 61 1.00 6.29 -19.16
C LEU A 61 0.18 6.35 -20.46
N LYS A 62 0.73 5.96 -21.61
CA LYS A 62 -0.01 5.87 -22.88
C LYS A 62 -1.06 4.76 -22.86
N ILE A 63 -0.78 3.65 -22.20
CA ILE A 63 -1.71 2.53 -22.10
C ILE A 63 -2.62 2.61 -20.86
N TRP A 64 -2.41 3.58 -19.99
CA TRP A 64 -3.23 3.81 -18.80
C TRP A 64 -4.63 4.35 -19.14
N PRO A 65 -5.69 3.90 -18.48
CA PRO A 65 -5.75 2.80 -17.51
C PRO A 65 -5.81 1.44 -18.22
N LEU A 66 -4.84 0.57 -17.93
CA LEU A 66 -4.75 -0.74 -18.58
C LEU A 66 -5.97 -1.62 -18.24
N ASN A 67 -6.44 -1.56 -17.01
CA ASN A 67 -7.54 -2.36 -16.47
C ASN A 67 -8.78 -1.52 -16.21
N SER A 68 -9.17 -0.61 -17.09
CA SER A 68 -10.42 0.14 -17.05
C SER A 68 -10.99 0.34 -15.62
N TRP A 69 -12.27 0.01 -15.39
CA TRP A 69 -12.93 0.12 -14.08
C TRP A 69 -12.61 -1.06 -13.13
N GLU A 70 -12.14 -2.20 -13.64
CA GLU A 70 -11.75 -3.37 -12.84
C GLU A 70 -10.60 -3.07 -11.87
N ARG A 71 -9.79 -2.04 -12.15
CA ARG A 71 -8.75 -1.57 -11.24
C ARG A 71 -9.27 -1.21 -9.84
N ILE A 72 -10.56 -0.87 -9.71
CA ILE A 72 -11.18 -0.55 -8.42
C ILE A 72 -11.07 -1.75 -7.48
N TRP A 73 -11.23 -2.97 -8.00
CA TRP A 73 -11.15 -4.20 -7.22
C TRP A 73 -9.73 -4.46 -6.71
N ILE A 74 -8.73 -4.11 -7.51
CA ILE A 74 -7.31 -4.29 -7.14
C ILE A 74 -6.88 -3.21 -6.14
N ASN A 75 -7.41 -2.01 -6.27
CA ASN A 75 -7.06 -0.89 -5.38
C ASN A 75 -7.72 -1.00 -4.01
N ASP A 76 -8.85 -1.69 -3.90
CA ASP A 76 -9.49 -1.98 -2.62
C ASP A 76 -8.98 -3.31 -2.06
N LYS A 77 -8.21 -3.23 -0.97
CA LYS A 77 -7.53 -4.37 -0.38
C LYS A 77 -8.51 -5.44 0.14
N LEU A 78 -9.63 -4.99 0.69
CA LEU A 78 -10.65 -5.88 1.22
C LEU A 78 -11.35 -6.63 0.07
N THR A 79 -11.76 -5.92 -0.96
CA THR A 79 -12.35 -6.51 -2.17
C THR A 79 -11.38 -7.50 -2.82
N LEU A 80 -10.11 -7.13 -2.98
CA LEU A 80 -9.10 -8.01 -3.57
C LEU A 80 -8.94 -9.30 -2.75
N LYS A 81 -8.85 -9.22 -1.42
CA LYS A 81 -8.75 -10.40 -0.57
C LYS A 81 -9.92 -11.35 -0.79
N TYR A 82 -11.16 -10.84 -0.77
CA TYR A 82 -12.34 -11.68 -0.94
C TYR A 82 -12.50 -12.25 -2.36
N MET A 83 -12.07 -11.53 -3.38
CA MET A 83 -12.06 -12.04 -4.76
C MET A 83 -11.09 -13.20 -4.96
N LEU A 84 -9.95 -13.14 -4.27
CA LEU A 84 -8.90 -14.16 -4.39
C LEU A 84 -9.08 -15.30 -3.38
N PHE A 85 -9.90 -15.12 -2.36
CA PHE A 85 -10.12 -16.12 -1.31
C PHE A 85 -10.58 -17.46 -1.88
N GLY A 86 -9.90 -18.54 -1.47
CA GLY A 86 -10.16 -19.89 -1.95
C GLY A 86 -9.69 -20.19 -3.39
N THR A 87 -9.07 -19.23 -4.07
CA THR A 87 -8.43 -19.44 -5.38
C THR A 87 -6.96 -19.87 -5.21
N GLN A 88 -6.31 -20.26 -6.32
CA GLN A 88 -4.87 -20.57 -6.30
C GLN A 88 -3.99 -19.34 -5.96
N LEU A 89 -4.54 -18.13 -6.05
CA LEU A 89 -3.83 -16.88 -5.78
C LEU A 89 -3.92 -16.46 -4.30
N ASP A 90 -4.84 -17.04 -3.52
CA ASP A 90 -5.02 -16.73 -2.09
C ASP A 90 -3.73 -16.92 -1.29
N LYS A 91 -2.94 -17.95 -1.61
CA LYS A 91 -1.64 -18.22 -0.97
C LYS A 91 -0.59 -17.10 -1.11
N TYR A 92 -0.81 -16.15 -2.03
CA TYR A 92 0.07 -15.00 -2.21
C TYR A 92 -0.46 -13.74 -1.49
N MET A 93 -1.67 -13.84 -0.91
CA MET A 93 -2.26 -12.74 -0.13
C MET A 93 -1.79 -12.83 1.33
N PRO A 94 -1.59 -11.68 1.99
CA PRO A 94 -1.42 -11.68 3.44
C PRO A 94 -2.68 -12.15 4.14
N GLU A 95 -2.55 -12.60 5.38
CA GLU A 95 -3.68 -12.90 6.24
C GLU A 95 -4.37 -11.61 6.70
N TYR A 96 -5.71 -11.58 6.65
CA TYR A 96 -6.54 -10.45 7.03
C TYR A 96 -7.39 -10.82 8.24
N TYR A 97 -7.13 -10.19 9.37
CA TYR A 97 -7.76 -10.51 10.64
C TYR A 97 -8.96 -9.64 10.95
N TYR A 98 -8.86 -8.34 10.73
CA TYR A 98 -9.91 -7.38 11.07
C TYR A 98 -10.07 -6.29 10.02
N TYR A 99 -11.29 -5.78 9.97
CA TYR A 99 -11.63 -4.53 9.29
C TYR A 99 -12.29 -3.59 10.30
N THR A 100 -11.93 -2.31 10.27
CA THR A 100 -12.53 -1.27 11.12
C THR A 100 -13.65 -0.55 10.39
N ASP A 101 -14.84 -0.53 10.95
CA ASP A 101 -16.03 0.14 10.40
C ASP A 101 -16.50 1.23 11.36
N SER A 102 -16.84 2.41 10.83
CA SER A 102 -17.25 3.57 11.64
C SER A 102 -18.53 3.35 12.45
N SER A 103 -19.41 2.45 12.01
CA SER A 103 -20.71 2.19 12.65
C SER A 103 -20.76 0.87 13.40
N ARG A 104 -20.02 -0.14 12.95
CA ARG A 104 -20.03 -1.50 13.49
C ARG A 104 -18.79 -1.84 14.31
N GLY A 105 -17.78 -0.96 14.32
CA GLY A 105 -16.52 -1.19 15.01
C GLY A 105 -15.65 -2.24 14.31
N LEU A 106 -15.14 -3.19 15.06
CA LEU A 106 -14.29 -4.27 14.56
C LEU A 106 -15.12 -5.36 13.88
N ILE A 107 -14.73 -5.71 12.68
CA ILE A 107 -15.33 -6.81 11.90
C ILE A 107 -14.25 -7.85 11.67
N PRO A 108 -14.39 -9.08 12.22
CA PRO A 108 -13.43 -10.15 11.96
C PRO A 108 -13.51 -10.61 10.51
N LEU A 109 -12.35 -10.79 9.89
CA LEU A 109 -12.23 -11.20 8.49
C LEU A 109 -11.97 -12.72 8.36
N VAL A 110 -11.80 -13.18 7.14
CA VAL A 110 -11.75 -14.60 6.77
C VAL A 110 -10.63 -15.39 7.44
N ASP A 111 -9.50 -14.75 7.75
CA ASP A 111 -8.34 -15.40 8.36
C ASP A 111 -8.38 -15.33 9.91
N ASN A 112 -9.38 -14.66 10.48
CA ASN A 112 -9.57 -14.63 11.93
C ASN A 112 -10.38 -15.83 12.37
N GLU A 113 -9.71 -16.85 12.90
CA GLU A 113 -10.33 -18.10 13.35
C GLU A 113 -11.29 -17.89 14.54
N ASP A 114 -10.95 -16.99 15.45
CA ASP A 114 -11.69 -16.76 16.71
C ASP A 114 -12.98 -15.96 16.48
N LYS A 115 -13.05 -15.19 15.38
CA LYS A 115 -14.20 -14.38 14.94
C LYS A 115 -14.82 -13.46 16.00
N GLY A 116 -14.09 -13.19 17.08
CA GLY A 116 -14.50 -12.22 18.08
C GLY A 116 -14.41 -10.80 17.50
N ASN A 117 -15.33 -9.92 17.90
CA ASN A 117 -15.43 -8.55 17.36
C ASN A 117 -15.26 -7.46 18.42
N GLY A 118 -14.89 -7.83 19.63
CA GLY A 118 -14.58 -6.90 20.71
C GLY A 118 -13.13 -6.45 20.74
N LEU A 119 -12.86 -5.38 21.48
CA LEU A 119 -11.49 -4.92 21.72
C LEU A 119 -10.61 -5.99 22.36
N ALA A 120 -11.16 -6.77 23.31
CA ALA A 120 -10.43 -7.85 23.98
C ALA A 120 -9.98 -8.91 22.97
N ASP A 121 -10.87 -9.32 22.06
CA ASP A 121 -10.56 -10.29 21.01
C ASP A 121 -9.46 -9.77 20.07
N PHE A 122 -9.54 -8.50 19.69
CA PHE A 122 -8.50 -7.85 18.87
C PHE A 122 -7.15 -7.83 19.59
N VAL A 123 -7.14 -7.44 20.86
CA VAL A 123 -5.93 -7.37 21.68
C VAL A 123 -5.30 -8.76 21.84
N ASP A 124 -6.12 -9.78 22.08
CA ASP A 124 -5.63 -11.16 22.20
C ASP A 124 -5.08 -11.68 20.87
N CYS A 125 -5.74 -11.36 19.77
CA CYS A 125 -5.24 -11.65 18.43
C CYS A 125 -3.89 -10.93 18.17
N LEU A 126 -3.76 -9.65 18.52
CA LEU A 126 -2.50 -8.92 18.43
C LEU A 126 -1.40 -9.52 19.30
N LYS A 127 -1.72 -9.95 20.52
CA LYS A 127 -0.79 -10.67 21.41
C LYS A 127 -0.30 -11.98 20.80
N LYS A 128 -1.20 -12.74 20.16
CA LYS A 128 -0.92 -14.02 19.49
C LYS A 128 0.04 -13.82 18.30
N HIS A 129 -0.23 -12.86 17.43
CA HIS A 129 0.52 -12.62 16.18
C HIS A 129 1.69 -11.66 16.34
N ARG A 130 1.79 -10.96 17.47
CA ARG A 130 2.85 -10.02 17.84
C ARG A 130 2.85 -8.69 17.08
N TYR A 131 2.38 -8.63 15.86
CA TYR A 131 2.23 -7.38 15.11
C TYR A 131 1.17 -7.49 14.02
N PHE A 132 0.57 -6.35 13.73
CA PHE A 132 -0.33 -6.16 12.61
C PHE A 132 0.14 -5.00 11.73
N ALA A 133 -0.03 -5.14 10.43
CA ALA A 133 0.09 -4.07 9.48
C ALA A 133 -1.31 -3.50 9.21
N CYS A 134 -1.58 -2.29 9.69
CA CYS A 134 -2.86 -1.63 9.50
C CYS A 134 -2.79 -0.70 8.30
N LYS A 135 -3.66 -0.87 7.34
CA LYS A 135 -3.68 -0.12 6.08
C LYS A 135 -5.09 0.34 5.73
N PRO A 136 -5.27 1.56 5.19
CA PRO A 136 -6.55 1.92 4.62
C PRO A 136 -6.92 0.95 3.49
N CYS A 137 -8.19 0.54 3.41
CA CYS A 137 -8.67 -0.34 2.34
C CYS A 137 -8.36 0.24 0.97
N ASN A 138 -8.63 1.54 0.81
CA ASN A 138 -8.36 2.30 -0.40
C ASN A 138 -7.17 3.23 -0.17
N GLY A 139 -6.04 2.94 -0.77
CA GLY A 139 -4.83 3.76 -0.62
C GLY A 139 -3.64 3.15 -1.33
N SER A 140 -2.69 4.00 -1.72
CA SER A 140 -1.47 3.63 -2.40
C SER A 140 -0.27 4.37 -1.80
N GLY A 141 0.95 4.00 -2.21
CA GLY A 141 2.17 4.68 -1.81
C GLY A 141 2.45 4.63 -0.30
N SER A 142 2.00 3.58 0.39
CA SER A 142 2.14 3.39 1.85
C SER A 142 1.55 4.51 2.72
N GLN A 143 0.73 5.39 2.15
CA GLN A 143 0.05 6.44 2.91
C GLN A 143 -0.95 5.81 3.89
N GLY A 144 -0.93 6.28 5.14
CA GLY A 144 -1.79 5.77 6.20
C GLY A 144 -1.40 4.37 6.70
N PHE A 145 -0.18 3.90 6.46
CA PHE A 145 0.31 2.66 7.04
C PHE A 145 0.66 2.85 8.52
N PHE A 146 0.18 1.93 9.36
CA PHE A 146 0.56 1.80 10.76
C PHE A 146 0.97 0.38 11.08
N LYS A 147 1.96 0.24 11.95
CA LYS A 147 2.33 -1.03 12.58
C LYS A 147 1.82 -1.02 14.01
N LEU A 148 0.91 -1.93 14.34
CA LEU A 148 0.60 -2.26 15.72
C LEU A 148 1.49 -3.41 16.17
N SER A 149 2.06 -3.34 17.37
CA SER A 149 2.90 -4.43 17.87
C SER A 149 2.77 -4.64 19.37
N TYR A 150 3.04 -5.91 19.80
CA TYR A 150 3.09 -6.33 21.17
C TYR A 150 4.40 -7.07 21.46
N THR A 151 5.18 -6.58 22.41
CA THR A 151 6.51 -7.11 22.75
C THR A 151 6.49 -8.25 23.79
N GLY A 152 5.31 -8.63 24.29
CA GLY A 152 5.13 -9.56 25.41
C GLY A 152 4.70 -8.87 26.70
N SER A 153 4.91 -7.56 26.80
CA SER A 153 4.52 -6.75 27.96
C SER A 153 3.94 -5.38 27.58
N GLU A 154 4.23 -4.88 26.38
CA GLU A 154 3.92 -3.52 25.97
C GLU A 154 3.36 -3.47 24.54
N PHE A 155 2.45 -2.52 24.31
CA PHE A 155 1.90 -2.23 22.99
C PHE A 155 2.53 -0.99 22.38
N PHE A 156 2.63 -1.00 21.04
CA PHE A 156 3.14 0.12 20.27
C PHE A 156 2.28 0.36 19.03
N ILE A 157 2.12 1.64 18.68
CA ILE A 157 1.65 2.11 17.39
C ILE A 157 2.84 2.75 16.69
N ASN A 158 3.35 2.12 15.64
CA ASN A 158 4.66 2.38 15.09
C ASN A 158 5.74 2.24 16.19
N GLU A 159 6.41 3.33 16.53
CA GLU A 159 7.43 3.37 17.61
C GLU A 159 6.89 3.95 18.94
N LYS A 160 5.64 4.44 18.96
CA LYS A 160 5.04 5.06 20.13
C LYS A 160 4.42 4.01 21.02
N LYS A 161 4.92 3.91 22.27
CA LYS A 161 4.32 3.07 23.32
C LYS A 161 2.92 3.57 23.67
N VAL A 162 1.96 2.63 23.78
CA VAL A 162 0.57 2.87 24.18
C VAL A 162 0.11 1.79 25.17
N ASN A 163 -1.07 2.00 25.76
CA ASN A 163 -1.81 0.97 26.49
C ASN A 163 -3.00 0.45 25.67
N GLU A 164 -3.79 -0.46 26.23
CA GLU A 164 -4.96 -1.01 25.54
C GLU A 164 -5.98 0.08 25.14
N LYS A 165 -6.14 1.12 25.98
CA LYS A 165 -7.00 2.26 25.66
C LYS A 165 -6.47 3.03 24.44
N GLY A 166 -5.16 3.18 24.29
CA GLY A 166 -4.56 3.80 23.12
C GLY A 166 -4.75 2.97 21.85
N ILE A 167 -4.81 1.64 21.95
CA ILE A 167 -5.22 0.77 20.83
C ILE A 167 -6.69 1.02 20.47
N GLU A 168 -7.58 1.09 21.46
CA GLU A 168 -9.00 1.38 21.23
C GLU A 168 -9.22 2.73 20.54
N GLU A 169 -8.59 3.79 21.04
CA GLU A 169 -8.63 5.12 20.46
C GLU A 169 -8.14 5.09 18.99
N PHE A 170 -7.04 4.40 18.73
CA PHE A 170 -6.52 4.21 17.37
C PHE A 170 -7.54 3.55 16.44
N LEU A 171 -8.18 2.47 16.87
CA LEU A 171 -9.15 1.74 16.05
C LEU A 171 -10.39 2.58 15.73
N VAL A 172 -10.84 3.41 16.68
CA VAL A 172 -11.97 4.34 16.50
C VAL A 172 -11.62 5.48 15.53
N GLU A 173 -10.40 6.01 15.62
CA GLU A 173 -9.91 7.10 14.77
C GLU A 173 -9.59 6.68 13.34
N HIS A 174 -9.42 5.38 13.09
CA HIS A 174 -9.04 4.84 11.79
C HIS A 174 -10.08 3.87 11.21
N PRO A 175 -11.27 4.36 10.82
CA PRO A 175 -12.24 3.53 10.11
C PRO A 175 -11.76 3.22 8.68
N ASN A 176 -12.30 2.14 8.11
CA ASN A 176 -11.96 1.63 6.77
C ASN A 176 -10.49 1.14 6.65
N PHE A 177 -9.95 0.58 7.71
CA PHE A 177 -8.63 -0.07 7.75
C PHE A 177 -8.76 -1.59 7.78
N VAL A 178 -7.79 -2.26 7.18
CA VAL A 178 -7.55 -3.70 7.26
C VAL A 178 -6.17 -3.99 7.79
#